data_9e09487a1f5b696f941db64e92c2fb4c
#
_entry.id   9e09487a1f5b696f941db64e92c2fb4c
#
_cell.length_a   1.000
_cell.length_b   1.000
_cell.length_c   1.000
_cell.angle_alpha   90.00
_cell.angle_beta   90.00
_cell.angle_gamma   90.00
#
_symmetry.space_group_name_H-M   'P 1'
#
loop_
_entity.id
_entity.type
_entity.pdbx_description
1 polymer ?
#
loop_
_entity_poly.entity_id
_entity_poly.type
_entity_poly.pdbx_seq_one_letter_code
_entity_poly.pdbx_strand_id
1 'polypeptide(L)'
;TGGMLSTAELSILQAHKEITLFAERTGRMLDMVKALFYEKNEDAFLKIYSRVEKYESISDRMEIEIANYLTCVAEGRLSSEGKEEIRIMLRAVSEIESIADSCNNLARSIKRRNEFKSEFTEEQNKHLDHMFELVSGALNRMNLILHKPELVHDDINPSYNIENEINNYRNQLKSRNIEDINNKLYQYQDGVYYMDMVSESEKLGDYVLNVVQAVIAVSYTHLTLPTIA
;
A
#
# COMPACT_ATOMS: atom_id res chain seq x y z
N THR A 1 18.50 -20.72 28.65
CA THR A 1 18.61 -21.83 27.67
C THR A 1 17.76 -21.42 26.46
N GLY A 2 18.39 -20.78 25.46
CA GLY A 2 17.75 -20.49 24.21
C GLY A 2 17.41 -21.80 23.50
N GLY A 3 16.13 -22.15 23.46
CA GLY A 3 15.64 -23.27 22.68
C GLY A 3 15.89 -23.00 21.19
N MET A 4 16.33 -24.02 20.45
CA MET A 4 16.38 -23.97 19.00
C MET A 4 14.94 -23.78 18.50
N LEU A 5 14.71 -22.74 17.66
CA LEU A 5 13.42 -22.54 17.00
C LEU A 5 13.03 -23.78 16.19
N SER A 6 11.75 -24.15 16.21
CA SER A 6 11.26 -25.23 15.36
C SER A 6 11.41 -24.85 13.88
N THR A 7 11.42 -25.85 12.98
CA THR A 7 11.47 -25.61 11.54
C THR A 7 10.32 -24.73 11.07
N ALA A 8 9.13 -24.89 11.66
CA ALA A 8 7.95 -24.08 11.35
C ALA A 8 8.12 -22.61 11.79
N GLU A 9 8.66 -22.35 12.97
CA GLU A 9 8.94 -20.99 13.45
C GLU A 9 9.98 -20.28 12.58
N LEU A 10 11.03 -21.01 12.15
CA LEU A 10 12.02 -20.48 11.20
C LEU A 10 11.39 -20.14 9.85
N SER A 11 10.44 -20.95 9.38
CA SER A 11 9.71 -20.72 8.14
C SER A 11 8.81 -19.48 8.22
N ILE A 12 8.13 -19.27 9.34
CA ILE A 12 7.32 -18.07 9.59
C ILE A 12 8.22 -16.83 9.64
N LEU A 13 9.37 -16.91 10.31
CA LEU A 13 10.33 -15.80 10.35
C LEU A 13 10.87 -15.43 8.96
N GLN A 14 11.12 -16.44 8.10
CA GLN A 14 11.54 -16.20 6.73
C GLN A 14 10.42 -15.53 5.91
N ALA A 15 9.17 -15.97 6.06
CA ALA A 15 8.03 -15.34 5.40
C ALA A 15 7.86 -13.88 5.84
N HIS A 16 8.05 -13.55 7.10
CA HIS A 16 8.06 -12.17 7.60
C HIS A 16 9.06 -11.27 6.85
N LYS A 17 10.28 -11.77 6.63
CA LYS A 17 11.31 -11.04 5.87
C LYS A 17 10.88 -10.78 4.43
N GLU A 18 10.31 -11.79 3.77
CA GLU A 18 9.83 -11.66 2.38
C GLU A 18 8.66 -10.66 2.29
N ILE A 19 7.74 -10.68 3.25
CA ILE A 19 6.62 -9.72 3.34
C ILE A 19 7.16 -8.29 3.52
N THR A 20 8.15 -8.09 4.37
CA THR A 20 8.77 -6.79 4.59
C THR A 20 9.41 -6.26 3.29
N LEU A 21 10.17 -7.10 2.59
CA LEU A 21 10.76 -6.75 1.29
C LEU A 21 9.70 -6.46 0.23
N PHE A 22 8.59 -7.20 0.26
CA PHE A 22 7.46 -6.96 -0.64
C PHE A 22 6.82 -5.60 -0.37
N ALA A 23 6.57 -5.26 0.89
CA ALA A 23 6.03 -3.96 1.28
C ALA A 23 6.95 -2.79 0.88
N GLU A 24 8.27 -2.91 1.05
CA GLU A 24 9.23 -1.88 0.60
C GLU A 24 9.17 -1.60 -0.91
N ARG A 25 8.86 -2.61 -1.72
CA ARG A 25 8.72 -2.45 -3.17
C ARG A 25 7.56 -1.55 -3.54
N THR A 26 6.46 -1.58 -2.79
CA THR A 26 5.31 -0.71 -3.05
C THR A 26 5.65 0.77 -2.86
N GLY A 27 6.50 1.10 -1.89
CA GLY A 27 7.02 2.46 -1.72
C GLY A 27 7.80 2.94 -2.94
N ARG A 28 8.66 2.08 -3.51
CA ARG A 28 9.38 2.39 -4.76
C ARG A 28 8.43 2.54 -5.96
N MET A 29 7.34 1.79 -6.00
CA MET A 29 6.32 1.94 -7.05
C MET A 29 5.63 3.30 -6.95
N LEU A 30 5.26 3.75 -5.75
CA LEU A 30 4.67 5.08 -5.57
C LEU A 30 5.65 6.19 -5.97
N ASP A 31 6.94 6.06 -5.66
CA ASP A 31 7.95 7.02 -6.10
C ASP A 31 8.05 7.09 -7.64
N MET A 32 7.95 5.95 -8.33
CA MET A 32 7.89 5.91 -9.79
C MET A 32 6.60 6.56 -10.33
N VAL A 33 5.46 6.36 -9.68
CA VAL A 33 4.19 7.00 -10.04
C VAL A 33 4.28 8.52 -9.88
N LYS A 34 4.87 9.01 -8.80
CA LYS A 34 5.11 10.45 -8.59
C LYS A 34 6.03 11.01 -9.68
N ALA A 35 7.12 10.32 -10.01
CA ALA A 35 8.00 10.72 -11.10
C ALA A 35 7.26 10.74 -12.45
N LEU A 36 6.43 9.73 -12.72
CA LEU A 36 5.63 9.63 -13.93
C LEU A 36 4.64 10.80 -14.09
N PHE A 37 4.06 11.25 -12.98
CA PHE A 37 3.09 12.35 -12.98
C PHE A 37 3.69 13.68 -13.50
N TYR A 38 4.97 13.93 -13.23
CA TYR A 38 5.69 15.13 -13.64
C TYR A 38 6.48 14.99 -14.93
N GLU A 39 6.67 13.76 -15.42
CA GLU A 39 7.52 13.52 -16.60
C GLU A 39 6.85 14.07 -17.87
N LYS A 40 7.58 14.97 -18.55
CA LYS A 40 7.11 15.62 -19.79
C LYS A 40 7.76 15.04 -21.05
N ASN A 41 8.91 14.37 -20.90
CA ASN A 41 9.59 13.72 -22.01
C ASN A 41 8.91 12.38 -22.29
N GLU A 42 8.43 12.16 -23.51
CA GLU A 42 7.66 10.97 -23.89
C GLU A 42 8.46 9.67 -23.73
N ASP A 43 9.72 9.64 -24.12
CA ASP A 43 10.57 8.45 -24.00
C ASP A 43 10.86 8.11 -22.54
N ALA A 44 11.12 9.13 -21.70
CA ALA A 44 11.31 8.95 -20.26
C ALA A 44 10.01 8.50 -19.59
N PHE A 45 8.87 9.06 -19.97
CA PHE A 45 7.55 8.66 -19.49
C PHE A 45 7.28 7.17 -19.77
N LEU A 46 7.46 6.71 -21.01
CA LEU A 46 7.26 5.32 -21.38
C LEU A 46 8.19 4.37 -20.63
N LYS A 47 9.44 4.77 -20.38
CA LYS A 47 10.38 3.98 -19.57
C LYS A 47 9.92 3.82 -18.12
N ILE A 48 9.47 4.91 -17.48
CA ILE A 48 8.96 4.86 -16.10
C ILE A 48 7.69 4.03 -16.06
N TYR A 49 6.76 4.25 -16.99
CA TYR A 49 5.51 3.51 -17.08
C TYR A 49 5.75 2.00 -17.21
N SER A 50 6.59 1.58 -18.15
CA SER A 50 6.95 0.16 -18.31
C SER A 50 7.62 -0.44 -17.07
N ARG A 51 8.35 0.37 -16.28
CA ARG A 51 8.90 -0.10 -15.01
C ARG A 51 7.82 -0.33 -13.97
N VAL A 52 6.80 0.54 -13.90
CA VAL A 52 5.66 0.34 -12.98
C VAL A 52 4.93 -0.95 -13.33
N GLU A 53 4.60 -1.19 -14.62
CA GLU A 53 3.96 -2.43 -15.08
C GLU A 53 4.81 -3.67 -14.74
N LYS A 54 6.13 -3.58 -14.91
CA LYS A 54 7.03 -4.68 -14.55
C LYS A 54 7.04 -4.95 -13.05
N TYR A 55 7.00 -3.90 -12.21
CA TYR A 55 6.97 -4.06 -10.76
C TYR A 55 5.65 -4.65 -10.29
N GLU A 56 4.52 -4.29 -10.90
CA GLU A 56 3.23 -4.90 -10.62
C GLU A 56 3.25 -6.40 -10.97
N SER A 57 3.70 -6.78 -12.17
CA SER A 57 3.82 -8.19 -12.55
C SER A 57 4.77 -9.00 -11.65
N ILE A 58 5.78 -8.35 -11.05
CA ILE A 58 6.62 -8.98 -10.03
C ILE A 58 5.86 -9.10 -8.71
N SER A 59 5.05 -8.11 -8.35
CA SER A 59 4.24 -8.10 -7.13
C SER A 59 3.21 -9.22 -7.14
N ASP A 60 2.50 -9.43 -8.25
CA ASP A 60 1.57 -10.56 -8.43
C ASP A 60 2.26 -11.91 -8.18
N ARG A 61 3.45 -12.09 -8.75
CA ARG A 61 4.20 -13.34 -8.56
C ARG A 61 4.68 -13.49 -7.12
N MET A 62 5.11 -12.43 -6.48
CA MET A 62 5.53 -12.46 -5.07
C MET A 62 4.36 -12.83 -4.16
N GLU A 63 3.17 -12.27 -4.38
CA GLU A 63 1.97 -12.65 -3.65
C GLU A 63 1.75 -14.16 -3.73
N ILE A 64 1.72 -14.71 -4.95
CA ILE A 64 1.48 -16.14 -5.20
C ILE A 64 2.56 -17.01 -4.53
N GLU A 65 3.83 -16.64 -4.67
CA GLU A 65 4.95 -17.40 -4.12
C GLU A 65 4.93 -17.40 -2.58
N ILE A 66 4.71 -16.25 -1.96
CA ILE A 66 4.62 -16.13 -0.48
C ILE A 66 3.38 -16.87 0.03
N ALA A 67 2.22 -16.74 -0.65
CA ALA A 67 0.99 -17.41 -0.25
C ALA A 67 1.14 -18.94 -0.33
N ASN A 68 1.74 -19.47 -1.39
CA ASN A 68 2.03 -20.90 -1.53
C ASN A 68 2.98 -21.39 -0.44
N TYR A 69 4.04 -20.63 -0.17
CA TYR A 69 4.99 -20.96 0.90
C TYR A 69 4.30 -21.04 2.27
N LEU A 70 3.52 -20.02 2.63
CA LEU A 70 2.77 -19.97 3.88
C LEU A 70 1.75 -21.10 4.00
N THR A 71 1.07 -21.44 2.89
CA THR A 71 0.12 -22.55 2.85
C THR A 71 0.81 -23.88 3.11
N CYS A 72 1.96 -24.13 2.50
CA CYS A 72 2.76 -25.33 2.77
C CYS A 72 3.24 -25.40 4.24
N VAL A 73 3.62 -24.26 4.84
CA VAL A 73 4.00 -24.21 6.26
C VAL A 73 2.79 -24.52 7.15
N ALA A 74 1.57 -24.06 6.78
CA ALA A 74 0.34 -24.31 7.54
C ALA A 74 -0.10 -25.78 7.53
N GLU A 75 0.29 -26.56 6.53
CA GLU A 75 0.03 -28.01 6.46
C GLU A 75 0.90 -28.81 7.45
N GLY A 76 1.96 -28.19 7.97
CA GLY A 76 2.84 -28.80 8.95
C GLY A 76 2.25 -28.85 10.36
N ARG A 77 3.06 -29.35 11.32
CA ARG A 77 2.68 -29.37 12.74
C ARG A 77 2.87 -27.99 13.36
N LEU A 78 1.81 -27.18 13.31
CA LEU A 78 1.76 -25.86 13.92
C LEU A 78 0.78 -25.85 15.10
N SER A 79 1.06 -24.97 16.07
CA SER A 79 0.09 -24.60 17.10
C SER A 79 -1.09 -23.83 16.49
N SER A 80 -2.17 -23.67 17.25
CA SER A 80 -3.32 -22.86 16.84
C SER A 80 -2.89 -21.40 16.57
N GLU A 81 -2.00 -20.90 17.40
CA GLU A 81 -1.42 -19.54 17.28
C GLU A 81 -0.61 -19.41 15.99
N GLY A 82 0.23 -20.38 15.65
CA GLY A 82 1.01 -20.37 14.42
C GLY A 82 0.13 -20.41 13.16
N LYS A 83 -0.99 -21.15 13.19
CA LYS A 83 -1.95 -21.17 12.10
C LYS A 83 -2.68 -19.82 11.95
N GLU A 84 -3.03 -19.18 13.05
CA GLU A 84 -3.65 -17.85 13.04
C GLU A 84 -2.65 -16.80 12.53
N GLU A 85 -1.39 -16.87 12.94
CA GLU A 85 -0.33 -16.01 12.42
C GLU A 85 -0.21 -16.12 10.88
N ILE A 86 -0.17 -17.34 10.34
CA ILE A 86 -0.12 -17.56 8.89
C ILE A 86 -1.35 -16.97 8.21
N ARG A 87 -2.54 -17.13 8.79
CA ARG A 87 -3.78 -16.55 8.24
C ARG A 87 -3.68 -15.03 8.14
N ILE A 88 -3.16 -14.38 9.17
CA ILE A 88 -2.99 -12.93 9.20
C ILE A 88 -1.91 -12.50 8.20
N MET A 89 -0.80 -13.24 8.08
CA MET A 89 0.26 -12.97 7.10
C MET A 89 -0.26 -13.08 5.66
N LEU A 90 -1.08 -14.09 5.35
CA LEU A 90 -1.72 -14.24 4.04
C LEU A 90 -2.58 -13.03 3.71
N ARG A 91 -3.34 -12.51 4.68
CA ARG A 91 -4.11 -11.28 4.51
C ARG A 91 -3.18 -10.09 4.23
N ALA A 92 -2.11 -9.93 5.00
CA ALA A 92 -1.16 -8.83 4.79
C ALA A 92 -0.52 -8.87 3.39
N VAL A 93 -0.17 -10.06 2.90
CA VAL A 93 0.40 -10.24 1.54
C VAL A 93 -0.58 -9.79 0.47
N SER A 94 -1.86 -10.15 0.57
CA SER A 94 -2.90 -9.74 -0.39
C SER A 94 -3.14 -8.22 -0.34
N GLU A 95 -3.11 -7.60 0.84
CA GLU A 95 -3.24 -6.14 0.96
C GLU A 95 -2.02 -5.41 0.37
N ILE A 96 -0.80 -5.96 0.48
CA ILE A 96 0.40 -5.40 -0.13
C ILE A 96 0.33 -5.49 -1.65
N GLU A 97 -0.18 -6.59 -2.20
CA GLU A 97 -0.45 -6.72 -3.64
C GLU A 97 -1.44 -5.63 -4.10
N SER A 98 -2.54 -5.42 -3.36
CA SER A 98 -3.53 -4.39 -3.65
C SER A 98 -2.92 -2.96 -3.64
N ILE A 99 -1.90 -2.70 -2.81
CA ILE A 99 -1.13 -1.45 -2.87
C ILE A 99 -0.37 -1.34 -4.20
N ALA A 100 0.27 -2.41 -4.64
CA ALA A 100 1.01 -2.44 -5.91
C ALA A 100 0.06 -2.26 -7.11
N ASP A 101 -1.10 -2.92 -7.10
CA ASP A 101 -2.14 -2.75 -8.12
C ASP A 101 -2.66 -1.30 -8.15
N SER A 102 -2.89 -0.66 -7.00
CA SER A 102 -3.27 0.75 -6.93
C SER A 102 -2.19 1.68 -7.51
N CYS A 103 -0.90 1.41 -7.29
CA CYS A 103 0.18 2.15 -7.93
C CYS A 103 0.12 2.02 -9.47
N ASN A 104 -0.15 0.82 -9.98
CA ASN A 104 -0.31 0.58 -11.41
C ASN A 104 -1.54 1.29 -11.97
N ASN A 105 -2.66 1.28 -11.24
CA ASN A 105 -3.88 2.01 -11.61
C ASN A 105 -3.67 3.53 -11.66
N LEU A 106 -2.92 4.09 -10.73
CA LEU A 106 -2.50 5.50 -10.78
C LEU A 106 -1.66 5.78 -12.03
N ALA A 107 -0.68 4.92 -12.35
CA ALA A 107 0.13 5.07 -13.56
C ALA A 107 -0.72 5.02 -14.83
N ARG A 108 -1.70 4.12 -14.90
CA ARG A 108 -2.67 4.03 -16.00
C ARG A 108 -3.52 5.30 -16.12
N SER A 109 -3.97 5.86 -15.01
CA SER A 109 -4.74 7.12 -14.99
C SER A 109 -3.90 8.30 -15.47
N ILE A 110 -2.62 8.37 -15.07
CA ILE A 110 -1.67 9.39 -15.55
C ILE A 110 -1.46 9.26 -17.06
N LYS A 111 -1.23 8.03 -17.55
CA LYS A 111 -1.06 7.76 -18.99
C LYS A 111 -2.29 8.19 -19.77
N ARG A 112 -3.49 7.80 -19.31
CA ARG A 112 -4.75 8.17 -19.94
C ARG A 112 -4.94 9.69 -20.01
N ARG A 113 -4.66 10.41 -18.91
CA ARG A 113 -4.68 11.88 -18.91
C ARG A 113 -3.79 12.46 -20.01
N ASN A 114 -2.55 11.94 -20.15
CA ASN A 114 -1.61 12.43 -21.15
C ASN A 114 -2.05 12.12 -22.58
N GLU A 115 -2.58 10.92 -22.84
CA GLU A 115 -3.12 10.52 -24.16
C GLU A 115 -4.27 11.43 -24.61
N PHE A 116 -5.12 11.83 -23.67
CA PHE A 116 -6.23 12.76 -23.95
C PHE A 116 -5.83 14.23 -23.84
N LYS A 117 -4.55 14.53 -23.60
CA LYS A 117 -4.02 15.91 -23.47
C LYS A 117 -4.81 16.73 -22.46
N SER A 118 -5.32 16.10 -21.41
CA SER A 118 -6.00 16.77 -20.32
C SER A 118 -4.98 17.51 -19.45
N GLU A 119 -5.18 18.80 -19.26
CA GLU A 119 -4.34 19.66 -18.46
C GLU A 119 -5.01 19.98 -17.13
N PHE A 120 -4.33 19.68 -16.04
CA PHE A 120 -4.80 20.06 -14.72
C PHE A 120 -4.42 21.49 -14.39
N THR A 121 -5.28 22.17 -13.67
CA THR A 121 -4.98 23.49 -13.11
C THR A 121 -3.83 23.40 -12.10
N GLU A 122 -3.17 24.53 -11.84
CA GLU A 122 -2.11 24.59 -10.82
C GLU A 122 -2.61 24.11 -9.45
N GLU A 123 -3.88 24.40 -9.14
CA GLU A 123 -4.51 24.01 -7.90
C GLU A 123 -4.77 22.48 -7.82
N GLN A 124 -5.29 21.88 -8.90
CA GLN A 124 -5.43 20.43 -8.98
C GLN A 124 -4.09 19.70 -8.82
N ASN A 125 -3.02 20.23 -9.42
CA ASN A 125 -1.68 19.67 -9.27
C ASN A 125 -1.21 19.76 -7.80
N LYS A 126 -1.38 20.90 -7.13
CA LYS A 126 -1.06 21.05 -5.70
C LYS A 126 -1.85 20.07 -4.81
N HIS A 127 -3.11 19.84 -5.12
CA HIS A 127 -3.94 18.89 -4.40
C HIS A 127 -3.43 17.46 -4.56
N LEU A 128 -3.05 17.06 -5.77
CA LEU A 128 -2.48 15.72 -6.01
C LEU A 128 -1.12 15.57 -5.35
N ASP A 129 -0.28 16.60 -5.36
CA ASP A 129 0.99 16.60 -4.62
C ASP A 129 0.78 16.33 -3.14
N HIS A 130 -0.14 17.05 -2.51
CA HIS A 130 -0.45 16.86 -1.12
C HIS A 130 -1.04 15.47 -0.84
N MET A 131 -1.92 14.97 -1.71
CA MET A 131 -2.44 13.60 -1.60
C MET A 131 -1.32 12.56 -1.70
N PHE A 132 -0.38 12.71 -2.63
CA PHE A 132 0.78 11.82 -2.76
C PHE A 132 1.72 11.90 -1.54
N GLU A 133 1.86 13.06 -0.93
CA GLU A 133 2.63 13.20 0.32
C GLU A 133 1.97 12.44 1.47
N LEU A 134 0.66 12.55 1.64
CA LEU A 134 -0.10 11.82 2.65
C LEU A 134 0.04 10.30 2.47
N VAL A 135 -0.15 9.82 1.26
CA VAL A 135 -0.02 8.38 0.94
C VAL A 135 1.42 7.89 1.12
N SER A 136 2.41 8.70 0.72
CA SER A 136 3.83 8.39 0.99
C SER A 136 4.11 8.29 2.49
N GLY A 137 3.53 9.19 3.29
CA GLY A 137 3.61 9.15 4.74
C GLY A 137 3.01 7.88 5.32
N ALA A 138 1.85 7.44 4.81
CA ALA A 138 1.21 6.18 5.20
C ALA A 138 2.10 4.97 4.91
N LEU A 139 2.66 4.87 3.69
CA LEU A 139 3.59 3.79 3.29
C LEU A 139 4.87 3.78 4.14
N ASN A 140 5.45 4.95 4.40
CA ASN A 140 6.63 5.06 5.26
C ASN A 140 6.33 4.56 6.68
N ARG A 141 5.15 4.91 7.23
CA ARG A 141 4.73 4.43 8.54
C ARG A 141 4.53 2.92 8.56
N MET A 142 3.91 2.34 7.55
CA MET A 142 3.76 0.89 7.38
C MET A 142 5.13 0.20 7.39
N ASN A 143 6.09 0.71 6.61
CA ASN A 143 7.44 0.14 6.56
C ASN A 143 8.15 0.24 7.92
N LEU A 144 8.00 1.34 8.65
CA LEU A 144 8.55 1.46 10.02
C LEU A 144 7.96 0.40 10.96
N ILE A 145 6.66 0.13 10.87
CA ILE A 145 5.97 -0.89 11.68
C ILE A 145 6.48 -2.29 11.33
N LEU A 146 6.63 -2.61 10.03
CA LEU A 146 7.14 -3.92 9.58
C LEU A 146 8.57 -4.21 10.05
N HIS A 147 9.39 -3.18 10.28
CA HIS A 147 10.77 -3.31 10.77
C HIS A 147 10.89 -3.24 12.31
N LYS A 148 9.81 -2.87 12.98
CA LYS A 148 9.86 -2.72 14.44
C LYS A 148 9.92 -4.08 15.12
N PRO A 149 10.92 -4.36 15.99
CA PRO A 149 11.09 -5.67 16.61
C PRO A 149 9.97 -6.04 17.60
N GLU A 150 9.40 -5.03 18.24
CA GLU A 150 8.30 -5.18 19.19
C GLU A 150 7.23 -4.13 18.89
N LEU A 151 5.98 -4.57 18.73
CA LEU A 151 4.83 -3.72 18.47
C LEU A 151 3.95 -3.62 19.70
N VAL A 152 3.44 -2.42 19.96
CA VAL A 152 2.42 -2.16 20.98
C VAL A 152 1.13 -1.68 20.32
N HIS A 153 -0.01 -1.83 21.03
CA HIS A 153 -1.33 -1.48 20.46
C HIS A 153 -1.38 -0.05 19.92
N ASP A 154 -0.80 0.89 20.62
CA ASP A 154 -0.83 2.29 20.25
C ASP A 154 0.01 2.63 19.00
N ASP A 155 0.83 1.70 18.51
CA ASP A 155 1.60 1.87 17.27
C ASP A 155 0.70 2.05 16.04
N ILE A 156 -0.57 1.61 16.11
CA ILE A 156 -1.53 1.78 15.03
C ILE A 156 -2.07 3.22 14.92
N ASN A 157 -2.11 3.97 16.03
CA ASN A 157 -2.78 5.26 16.07
C ASN A 157 -2.27 6.28 15.04
N PRO A 158 -0.95 6.42 14.78
CA PRO A 158 -0.48 7.30 13.73
C PRO A 158 -0.95 6.89 12.32
N SER A 159 -1.10 5.58 12.06
CA SER A 159 -1.61 5.08 10.78
C SER A 159 -3.10 5.39 10.61
N TYR A 160 -3.90 5.26 11.65
CA TYR A 160 -5.30 5.71 11.65
C TYR A 160 -5.42 7.21 11.40
N ASN A 161 -4.57 8.02 12.03
CA ASN A 161 -4.61 9.47 11.85
C ASN A 161 -4.32 9.87 10.40
N ILE A 162 -3.30 9.26 9.77
CA ILE A 162 -2.94 9.53 8.37
C ILE A 162 -4.08 9.08 7.44
N GLU A 163 -4.66 7.90 7.67
CA GLU A 163 -5.76 7.38 6.85
C GLU A 163 -7.00 8.27 6.97
N ASN A 164 -7.38 8.69 8.16
CA ASN A 164 -8.46 9.65 8.37
C ASN A 164 -8.20 10.99 7.65
N GLU A 165 -6.96 11.46 7.63
CA GLU A 165 -6.57 12.68 6.92
C GLU A 165 -6.74 12.48 5.40
N ILE A 166 -6.29 11.35 4.84
CA ILE A 166 -6.48 10.99 3.43
C ILE A 166 -7.96 10.97 3.06
N ASN A 167 -8.82 10.32 3.88
CA ASN A 167 -10.26 10.23 3.64
C ASN A 167 -10.95 11.59 3.68
N ASN A 168 -10.63 12.40 4.68
CA ASN A 168 -11.17 13.75 4.81
C ASN A 168 -10.74 14.62 3.64
N TYR A 169 -9.48 14.54 3.24
CA TYR A 169 -8.97 15.31 2.12
C TYR A 169 -9.62 14.89 0.80
N ARG A 170 -9.75 13.60 0.53
CA ARG A 170 -10.49 13.10 -0.64
C ARG A 170 -11.92 13.64 -0.68
N ASN A 171 -12.63 13.66 0.46
CA ASN A 171 -14.01 14.17 0.52
C ASN A 171 -14.07 15.68 0.21
N GLN A 172 -13.12 16.46 0.72
CA GLN A 172 -13.01 17.89 0.41
C GLN A 172 -12.76 18.12 -1.07
N LEU A 173 -11.80 17.39 -1.67
CA LEU A 173 -11.47 17.49 -3.09
C LEU A 173 -12.63 17.09 -4.00
N LYS A 174 -13.40 16.05 -3.61
CA LYS A 174 -14.60 15.63 -4.34
C LYS A 174 -15.65 16.72 -4.37
N SER A 175 -15.97 17.35 -3.25
CA SER A 175 -16.94 18.44 -3.18
C SER A 175 -16.48 19.64 -4.00
N ARG A 176 -15.22 20.01 -3.89
CA ARG A 176 -14.63 21.10 -4.63
C ARG A 176 -14.62 20.86 -6.14
N ASN A 177 -14.27 19.64 -6.58
CA ASN A 177 -14.29 19.27 -7.99
C ASN A 177 -15.68 19.46 -8.62
N ILE A 178 -16.75 19.13 -7.89
CA ILE A 178 -18.13 19.35 -8.34
C ILE A 178 -18.42 20.86 -8.50
N GLU A 179 -18.01 21.66 -7.54
CA GLU A 179 -18.20 23.12 -7.59
C GLU A 179 -17.42 23.76 -8.74
N ASP A 180 -16.16 23.36 -8.91
CA ASP A 180 -15.27 23.88 -9.94
C ASP A 180 -15.77 23.54 -11.35
N ILE A 181 -16.29 22.31 -11.56
CA ILE A 181 -16.94 21.91 -12.82
C ILE A 181 -18.19 22.75 -13.08
N ASN A 182 -19.05 22.95 -12.06
CA ASN A 182 -20.26 23.76 -12.18
C ASN A 182 -19.93 25.23 -12.49
N ASN A 183 -18.83 25.74 -11.96
CA ASN A 183 -18.31 27.08 -12.21
C ASN A 183 -17.51 27.18 -13.52
N LYS A 184 -17.37 26.07 -14.26
CA LYS A 184 -16.66 26.01 -15.56
C LYS A 184 -15.17 26.38 -15.47
N LEU A 185 -14.51 26.09 -14.33
CA LEU A 185 -13.08 26.32 -14.18
C LEU A 185 -12.26 25.36 -15.04
N TYR A 186 -12.80 24.18 -15.32
CA TYR A 186 -12.25 23.17 -16.23
C TYR A 186 -13.39 22.29 -16.76
N GLN A 187 -13.08 21.45 -17.74
CA GLN A 187 -14.06 20.56 -18.35
C GLN A 187 -14.38 19.38 -17.44
N TYR A 188 -15.57 18.81 -17.57
CA TYR A 188 -15.99 17.62 -16.83
C TYR A 188 -14.99 16.48 -16.94
N GLN A 189 -14.42 16.24 -18.12
CA GLN A 189 -13.46 15.17 -18.37
C GLN A 189 -12.16 15.35 -17.56
N ASP A 190 -11.68 16.58 -17.41
CA ASP A 190 -10.49 16.88 -16.59
C ASP A 190 -10.77 16.57 -15.11
N GLY A 191 -11.97 16.94 -14.64
CA GLY A 191 -12.42 16.60 -13.29
C GLY A 191 -12.55 15.11 -13.05
N VAL A 192 -12.92 14.31 -14.05
CA VAL A 192 -12.96 12.84 -13.95
C VAL A 192 -11.56 12.28 -13.78
N TYR A 193 -10.61 12.63 -14.65
CA TYR A 193 -9.22 12.14 -14.52
C TYR A 193 -8.57 12.55 -13.19
N TYR A 194 -8.84 13.78 -12.76
CA TYR A 194 -8.37 14.27 -11.47
C TYR A 194 -8.92 13.44 -10.31
N MET A 195 -10.24 13.20 -10.28
CA MET A 195 -10.86 12.43 -9.20
C MET A 195 -10.56 10.94 -9.26
N ASP A 196 -10.27 10.36 -10.43
CA ASP A 196 -9.78 8.99 -10.54
C ASP A 196 -8.45 8.83 -9.78
N MET A 197 -7.52 9.79 -9.93
CA MET A 197 -6.24 9.77 -9.22
C MET A 197 -6.40 9.99 -7.72
N VAL A 198 -7.27 10.92 -7.31
CA VAL A 198 -7.56 11.19 -5.89
C VAL A 198 -8.18 9.95 -5.23
N SER A 199 -9.17 9.33 -5.88
CA SER A 199 -9.87 8.15 -5.34
C SER A 199 -8.98 6.92 -5.27
N GLU A 200 -8.12 6.70 -6.26
CA GLU A 200 -7.18 5.59 -6.25
C GLU A 200 -6.10 5.77 -5.16
N SER A 201 -5.67 7.02 -4.92
CA SER A 201 -4.74 7.33 -3.83
C SER A 201 -5.35 7.05 -2.45
N GLU A 202 -6.64 7.34 -2.27
CA GLU A 202 -7.37 7.03 -1.03
C GLU A 202 -7.47 5.52 -0.81
N LYS A 203 -7.85 4.74 -1.84
CA LYS A 203 -7.87 3.26 -1.75
C LYS A 203 -6.50 2.69 -1.37
N LEU A 204 -5.42 3.24 -1.93
CA LEU A 204 -4.07 2.84 -1.57
C LEU A 204 -3.83 3.08 -0.07
N GLY A 205 -4.27 4.21 0.47
CA GLY A 205 -4.22 4.51 1.90
C GLY A 205 -4.98 3.49 2.76
N ASP A 206 -6.16 3.05 2.32
CA ASP A 206 -6.96 2.01 2.99
C ASP A 206 -6.21 0.67 3.04
N TYR A 207 -5.61 0.24 1.93
CA TYR A 207 -4.83 -1.00 1.88
C TYR A 207 -3.60 -0.93 2.81
N VAL A 208 -2.93 0.22 2.85
CA VAL A 208 -1.80 0.45 3.77
C VAL A 208 -2.23 0.28 5.23
N LEU A 209 -3.37 0.87 5.63
CA LEU A 209 -3.91 0.69 6.98
C LEU A 209 -4.24 -0.79 7.26
N ASN A 210 -4.83 -1.50 6.30
CA ASN A 210 -5.15 -2.93 6.44
C ASN A 210 -3.89 -3.78 6.70
N VAL A 211 -2.77 -3.47 6.03
CA VAL A 211 -1.47 -4.14 6.31
C VAL A 211 -1.03 -3.88 7.75
N VAL A 212 -1.07 -2.62 8.20
CA VAL A 212 -0.69 -2.24 9.57
C VAL A 212 -1.55 -2.95 10.61
N GLN A 213 -2.87 -3.00 10.40
CA GLN A 213 -3.80 -3.72 11.27
C GLN A 213 -3.46 -5.22 11.36
N ALA A 214 -3.18 -5.84 10.21
CA ALA A 214 -2.82 -7.26 10.17
C ALA A 214 -1.53 -7.53 10.94
N VAL A 215 -0.48 -6.74 10.72
CA VAL A 215 0.83 -6.91 11.36
C VAL A 215 0.76 -6.70 12.87
N ILE A 216 0.02 -5.70 13.33
CA ILE A 216 -0.17 -5.45 14.77
C ILE A 216 -1.00 -6.58 15.41
N ALA A 217 -2.00 -7.13 14.72
CA ALA A 217 -2.78 -8.28 15.24
C ALA A 217 -1.90 -9.52 15.50
N VAL A 218 -0.92 -9.81 14.64
CA VAL A 218 0.05 -10.91 14.87
C VAL A 218 0.79 -10.73 16.19
N SER A 219 1.25 -9.52 16.47
CA SER A 219 2.04 -9.24 17.68
C SER A 219 1.27 -9.52 18.98
N TYR A 220 -0.06 -9.43 18.94
CA TYR A 220 -0.92 -9.72 20.11
C TYR A 220 -1.16 -11.20 20.34
N THR A 221 -1.18 -12.03 19.32
CA THR A 221 -1.32 -13.48 19.47
C THR A 221 -0.15 -14.08 20.27
N HIS A 222 1.03 -13.46 20.20
CA HIS A 222 2.22 -13.87 20.97
C HIS A 222 2.25 -13.38 22.42
N LEU A 223 1.59 -12.26 22.74
CA LEU A 223 1.61 -11.65 24.09
C LEU A 223 0.54 -12.21 25.04
N THR A 224 -0.45 -12.95 24.54
CA THR A 224 -1.55 -13.50 25.35
C THR A 224 -1.29 -14.91 25.89
N LEU A 225 -0.10 -15.46 25.73
CA LEU A 225 0.24 -16.75 26.35
C LEU A 225 0.42 -16.56 27.86
N PRO A 226 -0.34 -17.28 28.72
CA PRO A 226 -0.02 -17.33 30.13
C PRO A 226 1.34 -18.00 30.29
N THR A 227 2.25 -17.31 30.95
CA THR A 227 3.47 -17.91 31.46
C THR A 227 3.03 -19.01 32.44
N ILE A 228 2.93 -20.24 31.94
CA ILE A 228 2.72 -21.37 32.82
C ILE A 228 4.04 -21.55 33.62
N ALA A 229 3.94 -21.20 34.88
CA ALA A 229 5.00 -21.38 35.85
C ALA A 229 5.26 -22.87 36.11
#